data_ae6820d5827bcc301235acda70519112
#
_entry.id   ae6820d5827bcc301235acda70519112
#
_cell.length_a   1.000
_cell.length_b   1.000
_cell.length_c   1.000
_cell.angle_alpha   90.00
_cell.angle_beta   90.00
_cell.angle_gamma   90.00
#
_symmetry.space_group_name_H-M   'P 1'
#
loop_
_entity.id
_entity.type
_entity.pdbx_description
1 polymer ?
#
loop_
_entity_poly.entity_id
_entity_poly.type
_entity_poly.pdbx_seq_one_letter_code
_entity_poly.pdbx_strand_id
1 'polypeptide(L)'
;MERVVGAPFHSLSRAVDMLCLNLGAEVERHFELPKPEGRDRRVPSWSIHLQTPWRFVHSGRTVLASGDMYAPFAPDQVGEGWEYDLVGRPAVESSRFDVLSTGLSRRMAGCTVTACRASPLGDLE
;
A
#
# COMPACT_ATOMS: atom_id res chain seq x y z
N MET A 1 18.20 5.31 -1.41
CA MET A 1 17.24 5.13 -2.52
C MET A 1 17.74 4.16 -3.59
N GLU A 2 19.02 4.16 -3.90
CA GLU A 2 19.60 3.17 -4.85
C GLU A 2 19.41 1.70 -4.42
N ARG A 3 19.31 1.45 -3.12
CA ARG A 3 19.13 0.10 -2.56
C ARG A 3 17.79 -0.56 -2.91
N VAL A 4 16.78 0.20 -3.31
CA VAL A 4 15.49 -0.35 -3.72
C VAL A 4 15.42 -0.65 -5.22
N VAL A 5 16.35 -0.11 -6.02
CA VAL A 5 16.42 -0.44 -7.45
C VAL A 5 16.78 -1.91 -7.63
N GLY A 6 16.03 -2.61 -8.46
CA GLY A 6 16.12 -4.06 -8.62
C GLY A 6 15.29 -4.87 -7.61
N ALA A 7 14.75 -4.24 -6.57
CA ALA A 7 13.89 -4.94 -5.62
C ALA A 7 12.58 -5.38 -6.30
N PRO A 8 12.16 -6.65 -6.12
CA PRO A 8 10.88 -7.09 -6.62
C PRO A 8 9.73 -6.45 -5.83
N PHE A 9 8.63 -6.20 -6.53
CA PHE A 9 7.39 -5.82 -5.86
C PHE A 9 6.90 -6.98 -4.98
N HIS A 10 6.50 -6.66 -3.75
CA HIS A 10 5.95 -7.63 -2.83
C HIS A 10 4.44 -7.44 -2.66
N SER A 11 4.03 -6.29 -2.14
CA SER A 11 2.61 -6.02 -1.87
C SER A 11 2.36 -4.53 -1.61
N LEU A 12 1.08 -4.16 -1.71
CA LEU A 12 0.55 -2.90 -1.18
C LEU A 12 -0.27 -3.20 0.06
N SER A 13 -0.10 -2.39 1.08
CA SER A 13 -0.94 -2.42 2.27
C SER A 13 -1.14 -1.01 2.80
N ARG A 14 -2.04 -0.85 3.74
CA ARG A 14 -2.23 0.43 4.40
C ARG A 14 -2.29 0.27 5.91
N ALA A 15 -1.88 1.31 6.60
CA ALA A 15 -2.11 1.50 8.03
C ALA A 15 -2.86 2.82 8.19
N VAL A 16 -4.17 2.74 8.37
CA VAL A 16 -5.10 3.90 8.39
C VAL A 16 -5.02 4.67 7.06
N ASP A 17 -4.37 5.81 7.02
CA ASP A 17 -4.18 6.69 5.86
C ASP A 17 -2.78 6.60 5.22
N MET A 18 -1.93 5.78 5.78
CA MET A 18 -0.57 5.58 5.29
C MET A 18 -0.52 4.42 4.29
N LEU A 19 -0.01 4.68 3.09
CA LEU A 19 0.32 3.62 2.15
C LEU A 19 1.65 2.97 2.53
N CYS A 20 1.67 1.65 2.54
CA CYS A 20 2.89 0.85 2.68
C CYS A 20 3.16 0.17 1.34
N LEU A 21 4.19 0.62 0.63
CA LEU A 21 4.71 -0.04 -0.56
C LEU A 21 5.81 -1.01 -0.13
N ASN A 22 5.52 -2.28 -0.21
CA ASN A 22 6.39 -3.34 0.25
C ASN A 22 7.19 -3.92 -0.91
N LEU A 23 8.51 -3.98 -0.75
CA LEU A 23 9.46 -4.38 -1.78
C LEU A 23 10.47 -5.39 -1.23
N GLY A 24 11.05 -6.17 -2.13
CA GLY A 24 12.10 -7.12 -1.82
C GLY A 24 11.57 -8.49 -1.41
N ALA A 25 12.50 -9.44 -1.27
CA ALA A 25 12.19 -10.77 -0.80
C ALA A 25 11.78 -10.73 0.68
N GLU A 26 10.99 -11.71 1.09
CA GLU A 26 10.66 -11.89 2.49
C GLU A 26 11.90 -12.27 3.31
N VAL A 27 12.04 -11.62 4.45
CA VAL A 27 13.06 -11.92 5.45
C VAL A 27 12.39 -12.22 6.78
N GLU A 28 13.00 -13.08 7.57
CA GLU A 28 12.52 -13.38 8.91
C GLU A 28 12.99 -12.31 9.89
N ARG A 29 12.07 -11.75 10.65
CA ARG A 29 12.36 -10.80 11.72
C ARG A 29 11.66 -11.17 13.00
N HIS A 30 12.40 -11.03 14.10
CA HIS A 30 11.86 -11.17 15.45
C HIS A 30 11.28 -9.82 15.90
N PHE A 31 10.03 -9.85 16.32
CA PHE A 31 9.37 -8.68 16.91
C PHE A 31 9.17 -8.94 18.41
N GLU A 32 9.74 -8.09 19.23
CA GLU A 32 9.42 -8.05 20.64
C GLU A 32 8.02 -7.46 20.81
N LEU A 33 7.08 -8.31 21.18
CA LEU A 33 5.72 -7.91 21.51
C LEU A 33 5.60 -7.77 23.02
N PRO A 34 4.64 -6.96 23.53
CA PRO A 34 4.40 -6.86 24.97
C PRO A 34 3.87 -8.16 25.60
N LYS A 35 3.88 -9.27 24.87
CA LYS A 35 3.64 -10.62 25.35
C LYS A 35 4.98 -11.33 25.52
N PRO A 36 5.09 -12.28 26.51
CA PRO A 36 6.35 -12.97 26.78
C PRO A 36 6.93 -13.74 25.59
N GLU A 37 6.12 -13.97 24.57
CA GLU A 37 6.53 -14.69 23.37
C GLU A 37 6.72 -13.69 22.23
N GLY A 38 7.94 -13.26 21.98
CA GLY A 38 8.28 -12.58 20.73
C GLY A 38 7.84 -13.44 19.55
N ARG A 39 7.46 -12.82 18.43
CA ARG A 39 7.10 -13.54 17.21
C ARG A 39 8.11 -13.32 16.10
N ASP A 40 8.58 -14.42 15.54
CA ASP A 40 9.27 -14.38 14.27
C ASP A 40 8.23 -14.26 13.16
N ARG A 41 8.43 -13.27 12.30
CA ARG A 41 7.57 -13.02 11.15
C ARG A 41 8.40 -12.92 9.88
N ARG A 42 7.85 -13.45 8.82
CA ARG A 42 8.36 -13.18 7.46
C ARG A 42 7.75 -11.87 6.98
N VAL A 43 8.61 -10.93 6.66
CA VAL A 43 8.23 -9.58 6.21
C VAL A 43 9.03 -9.21 4.98
N PRO A 44 8.51 -8.33 4.10
CA PRO A 44 9.29 -7.81 2.98
C PRO A 44 10.55 -7.10 3.48
N SER A 45 11.59 -7.14 2.68
CA SER A 45 12.90 -6.54 3.04
C SER A 45 12.81 -5.03 3.23
N TRP A 46 11.91 -4.37 2.48
CA TRP A 46 11.72 -2.93 2.48
C TRP A 46 10.24 -2.59 2.55
N SER A 47 9.93 -1.54 3.28
CA SER A 47 8.60 -0.92 3.26
C SER A 47 8.76 0.59 3.18
N ILE A 48 8.24 1.18 2.11
CA ILE A 48 8.19 2.62 1.94
C ILE A 48 6.82 3.09 2.43
N HIS A 49 6.83 3.96 3.42
CA HIS A 49 5.60 4.50 4.02
C HIS A 49 5.34 5.89 3.47
N LEU A 50 4.18 6.07 2.86
CA LEU A 50 3.75 7.31 2.24
C LEU A 50 2.53 7.87 2.97
N GLN A 51 2.71 9.00 3.63
CA GLN A 51 1.64 9.77 4.30
C GLN A 51 1.29 11.07 3.58
N THR A 52 2.10 11.46 2.59
CA THR A 52 1.84 12.59 1.70
C THR A 52 0.99 12.13 0.52
N PRO A 53 0.41 13.04 -0.28
CA PRO A 53 -0.29 12.64 -1.50
C PRO A 53 0.59 11.80 -2.42
N TRP A 54 0.06 10.70 -2.92
CA TRP A 54 0.73 9.77 -3.82
C TRP A 54 -0.22 9.29 -4.91
N ARG A 55 0.34 8.79 -6.00
CA ARG A 55 -0.41 8.16 -7.09
C ARG A 55 0.42 7.09 -7.80
N PHE A 56 -0.26 6.08 -8.29
CA PHE A 56 0.27 5.12 -9.26
C PHE A 56 -0.23 5.50 -10.65
N VAL A 57 0.68 5.56 -11.61
CA VAL A 57 0.39 5.91 -13.00
C VAL A 57 0.77 4.73 -13.90
N HIS A 58 -0.13 4.36 -14.80
CA HIS A 58 0.12 3.36 -15.84
C HIS A 58 -0.37 3.89 -17.18
N SER A 59 0.48 3.86 -18.19
CA SER A 59 0.17 4.36 -19.54
C SER A 59 -0.42 5.79 -19.53
N GLY A 60 0.17 6.67 -18.73
CA GLY A 60 -0.25 8.08 -18.62
C GLY A 60 -1.53 8.32 -17.83
N ARG A 61 -2.10 7.29 -17.21
CA ARG A 61 -3.32 7.40 -16.41
C ARG A 61 -3.07 7.04 -14.95
N THR A 62 -3.62 7.81 -14.05
CA THR A 62 -3.66 7.45 -12.64
C THR A 62 -4.57 6.25 -12.44
N VAL A 63 -4.02 5.17 -11.89
CA VAL A 63 -4.75 3.92 -11.63
C VAL A 63 -5.12 3.74 -10.16
N LEU A 64 -4.41 4.42 -9.27
CA LEU A 64 -4.67 4.43 -7.83
C LEU A 64 -4.01 5.68 -7.23
N ALA A 65 -4.66 6.32 -6.27
CA ALA A 65 -4.15 7.51 -5.61
C ALA A 65 -4.57 7.59 -4.15
N SER A 66 -3.95 8.47 -3.39
CA SER A 66 -4.24 8.67 -1.96
C SER A 66 -5.70 9.00 -1.67
N GLY A 67 -6.38 9.74 -2.57
CA GLY A 67 -7.82 10.04 -2.43
C GLY A 67 -8.71 8.81 -2.45
N ASP A 68 -8.28 7.71 -3.04
CA ASP A 68 -9.06 6.47 -3.11
C ASP A 68 -9.20 5.78 -1.74
N MET A 69 -8.33 6.10 -0.78
CA MET A 69 -8.41 5.55 0.58
C MET A 69 -9.67 5.98 1.33
N TYR A 70 -10.21 7.16 0.97
CA TYR A 70 -11.35 7.78 1.64
C TYR A 70 -12.64 7.71 0.84
N ALA A 71 -12.58 7.24 -0.39
CA ALA A 71 -13.73 7.16 -1.28
C ALA A 71 -14.37 5.77 -1.22
N PRO A 72 -15.71 5.67 -1.14
CA PRO A 72 -16.38 4.38 -1.28
C PRO A 72 -16.22 3.84 -2.70
N PHE A 73 -16.07 2.53 -2.85
CA PHE A 73 -15.92 1.90 -4.16
C PHE A 73 -17.17 2.05 -5.03
N ALA A 74 -18.34 1.89 -4.43
CA ALA A 74 -19.63 2.02 -5.09
C ALA A 74 -20.48 3.09 -4.39
N PRO A 75 -20.27 4.38 -4.65
CA PRO A 75 -20.92 5.47 -3.91
C PRO A 75 -22.45 5.44 -4.03
N ASP A 76 -23.00 4.96 -5.12
CA ASP A 76 -24.46 4.84 -5.35
C ASP A 76 -25.11 3.75 -4.48
N GLN A 77 -24.32 2.81 -3.95
CA GLN A 77 -24.77 1.68 -3.12
C GLN A 77 -24.49 1.91 -1.63
N VAL A 78 -23.82 3.01 -1.32
CA VAL A 78 -23.42 3.35 0.05
C VAL A 78 -24.58 4.09 0.73
N GLY A 79 -25.06 3.55 1.86
CA GLY A 79 -26.04 4.22 2.71
C GLY A 79 -25.44 5.37 3.51
N GLU A 80 -26.31 6.13 4.20
CA GLU A 80 -25.91 7.27 5.03
C GLU A 80 -24.95 6.89 6.19
N GLY A 81 -24.82 5.60 6.50
CA GLY A 81 -23.97 5.10 7.58
C GLY A 81 -22.57 4.66 7.14
N TRP A 82 -22.13 4.97 5.90
CA TRP A 82 -20.79 4.63 5.49
C TRP A 82 -19.76 5.49 6.22
N GLU A 83 -18.85 4.84 6.91
CA GLU A 83 -17.79 5.50 7.64
C GLU A 83 -16.44 4.92 7.22
N TYR A 84 -15.50 5.79 6.90
CA TYR A 84 -14.15 5.45 6.54
C TYR A 84 -13.44 4.55 7.57
N ASP A 85 -13.63 4.82 8.86
CA ASP A 85 -12.99 4.07 9.95
C ASP A 85 -13.43 2.60 10.02
N LEU A 86 -14.54 2.27 9.37
CA LEU A 86 -15.07 0.90 9.34
C LEU A 86 -14.60 0.10 8.14
N VAL A 87 -13.90 0.75 7.21
CA VAL A 87 -13.39 0.10 6.00
C VAL A 87 -12.43 -1.04 6.35
N GLY A 88 -12.55 -2.14 5.61
CA GLY A 88 -11.77 -3.36 5.85
C GLY A 88 -12.33 -4.30 6.91
N ARG A 89 -13.43 -3.94 7.57
CA ARG A 89 -14.14 -4.85 8.46
C ARG A 89 -15.12 -5.72 7.67
N PRO A 90 -15.33 -6.98 8.08
CA PRO A 90 -16.38 -7.80 7.49
C PRO A 90 -17.74 -7.08 7.54
N ALA A 91 -18.53 -7.19 6.48
CA ALA A 91 -19.85 -6.58 6.32
C ALA A 91 -19.87 -5.05 6.18
N VAL A 92 -18.74 -4.40 5.96
CA VAL A 92 -18.66 -2.96 5.64
C VAL A 92 -18.18 -2.79 4.22
N GLU A 93 -18.71 -1.82 3.49
CA GLU A 93 -18.28 -1.50 2.14
C GLU A 93 -16.80 -1.10 2.12
N SER A 94 -16.09 -1.62 1.14
CA SER A 94 -14.67 -1.34 0.95
C SER A 94 -14.48 0.02 0.30
N SER A 95 -13.37 0.68 0.60
CA SER A 95 -12.95 1.86 -0.14
C SER A 95 -12.47 1.49 -1.54
N ARG A 96 -12.38 2.50 -2.42
CA ARG A 96 -11.76 2.33 -3.74
C ARG A 96 -10.35 1.76 -3.62
N PHE A 97 -9.58 2.20 -2.64
CA PHE A 97 -8.24 1.67 -2.38
C PHE A 97 -8.27 0.16 -2.10
N ASP A 98 -9.13 -0.30 -1.22
CA ASP A 98 -9.17 -1.72 -0.83
C ASP A 98 -9.47 -2.64 -2.04
N VAL A 99 -10.36 -2.20 -2.92
CA VAL A 99 -10.72 -2.97 -4.12
C VAL A 99 -9.65 -2.85 -5.20
N LEU A 100 -9.24 -1.63 -5.54
CA LEU A 100 -8.32 -1.38 -6.65
C LEU A 100 -6.89 -1.84 -6.35
N SER A 101 -6.43 -1.75 -5.11
CA SER A 101 -5.09 -2.19 -4.71
C SER A 101 -4.89 -3.69 -4.88
N THR A 102 -5.93 -4.49 -4.69
CA THR A 102 -5.87 -5.94 -4.92
C THR A 102 -5.59 -6.26 -6.38
N GLY A 103 -6.31 -5.62 -7.31
CA GLY A 103 -6.10 -5.81 -8.74
C GLY A 103 -4.74 -5.26 -9.21
N LEU A 104 -4.33 -4.11 -8.68
CA LEU A 104 -3.03 -3.53 -8.99
C LEU A 104 -1.89 -4.42 -8.48
N SER A 105 -1.98 -4.95 -7.28
CA SER A 105 -0.99 -5.88 -6.71
C SER A 105 -0.82 -7.13 -7.58
N ARG A 106 -1.90 -7.67 -8.10
CA ARG A 106 -1.84 -8.83 -9.01
C ARG A 106 -1.12 -8.48 -10.32
N ARG A 107 -1.37 -7.31 -10.88
CA ARG A 107 -0.69 -6.85 -12.11
C ARG A 107 0.78 -6.52 -11.89
N MET A 108 1.14 -6.07 -10.70
CA MET A 108 2.54 -5.75 -10.34
C MET A 108 3.33 -6.97 -9.89
N ALA A 109 2.69 -8.13 -9.69
CA ALA A 109 3.39 -9.36 -9.34
C ALA A 109 4.45 -9.70 -10.40
N GLY A 110 5.69 -9.94 -9.97
CA GLY A 110 6.83 -10.17 -10.85
C GLY A 110 7.52 -8.91 -11.38
N CYS A 111 6.98 -7.72 -11.11
CA CYS A 111 7.66 -6.46 -11.44
C CYS A 111 8.81 -6.18 -10.47
N THR A 112 9.79 -5.42 -10.94
CA THR A 112 10.90 -4.93 -10.12
C THR A 112 11.02 -3.42 -10.25
N VAL A 113 11.59 -2.79 -9.23
CA VAL A 113 11.90 -1.35 -9.29
C VAL A 113 13.03 -1.11 -10.28
N THR A 114 12.79 -0.36 -11.32
CA THR A 114 13.79 -0.04 -12.34
C THR A 114 14.51 1.28 -12.09
N ALA A 115 13.82 2.23 -11.44
CA ALA A 115 14.40 3.51 -11.07
C ALA A 115 13.71 4.06 -9.82
N CYS A 116 14.42 4.86 -9.08
CA CYS A 116 13.89 5.61 -7.95
C CYS A 116 14.53 7.00 -7.96
N ARG A 117 13.73 8.05 -7.99
CA ARG A 117 14.21 9.42 -8.07
C ARG A 117 13.58 10.25 -6.97
N ALA A 118 14.38 11.06 -6.31
CA ALA A 118 13.92 12.05 -5.37
C ALA A 118 14.22 13.45 -5.91
N SER A 119 13.26 14.34 -5.89
CA SER A 119 13.48 15.74 -6.25
C SER A 119 14.01 16.52 -5.03
N PRO A 120 14.66 17.69 -5.25
CA PRO A 120 15.05 18.58 -4.16
C PRO A 120 13.84 19.12 -3.37
N LEU A 121 12.64 19.04 -3.92
CA LEU A 121 11.40 19.45 -3.26
C LEU A 121 10.75 18.34 -2.43
N GLY A 122 11.36 17.16 -2.41
CA GLY A 122 10.89 16.03 -1.61
C GLY A 122 9.96 15.04 -2.33
N ASP A 123 9.74 15.24 -3.65
CA ASP A 123 8.96 14.26 -4.43
C ASP A 123 9.78 12.98 -4.64
N LEU A 124 9.09 11.86 -4.62
CA LEU A 124 9.64 10.54 -4.89
C LEU A 124 8.93 9.92 -6.10
N GLU A 125 9.72 9.46 -7.08
CA GLU A 125 9.23 8.80 -8.28
C GLU A 125 9.93 7.46 -8.52
#